data_49e5e24ef6ee640af03668da053a8e04
#
_entry.id   49e5e24ef6ee640af03668da053a8e04
#
_cell.length_a   1.000
_cell.length_b   1.000
_cell.length_c   1.000
_cell.angle_alpha   90.00
_cell.angle_beta   90.00
_cell.angle_gamma   90.00
#
_symmetry.space_group_name_H-M   'P 1'
#
loop_
_entity.id
_entity.type
_entity.pdbx_description
1 polymer ?
#
loop_
_entity_poly.entity_id
_entity_poly.type
_entity_poly.pdbx_seq_one_letter_code
_entity_poly.pdbx_strand_id
1 'polypeptide(L)'
;MIIKTEEQLEKMKEIGFICATIRDEMKKKAVPGVSTKELDNIAKELFEKYGAKSAPITEYDFPGYTCISLNYQAAHGIPSSTKILKDGDLLNIDVSGCKDGYYADTGVSFVVGKVDDEMKEKVCEVAEEAFFEGIKHARAGSKINQIGKHIHKKIKEHKL
;
A
#
# COMPACT_ATOMS: atom_id res chain seq x y z
N MET A 1 7.71 15.67 10.41
CA MET A 1 6.83 16.42 11.36
C MET A 1 6.87 15.71 12.70
N ILE A 2 6.75 16.45 13.82
CA ILE A 2 6.56 15.85 15.16
C ILE A 2 5.16 16.24 15.61
N ILE A 3 4.33 15.26 15.95
CA ILE A 3 2.97 15.47 16.47
C ILE A 3 3.09 15.99 17.92
N LYS A 4 2.48 17.13 18.20
CA LYS A 4 2.56 17.82 19.51
C LYS A 4 1.17 18.07 20.11
N THR A 5 0.12 18.02 19.34
CA THR A 5 -1.26 18.29 19.79
C THR A 5 -2.20 17.16 19.38
N GLU A 6 -3.32 17.02 20.10
CA GLU A 6 -4.38 16.07 19.77
C GLU A 6 -4.97 16.36 18.37
N GLU A 7 -5.17 17.63 18.03
CA GLU A 7 -5.65 18.01 16.69
C GLU A 7 -4.74 17.49 15.58
N GLN A 8 -3.41 17.61 15.75
CA GLN A 8 -2.43 17.06 14.79
C GLN A 8 -2.52 15.54 14.69
N LEU A 9 -2.73 14.87 15.82
CA LEU A 9 -2.90 13.42 15.86
C LEU A 9 -4.16 12.98 15.11
N GLU A 10 -5.30 13.66 15.32
CA GLU A 10 -6.56 13.36 14.63
C GLU A 10 -6.45 13.59 13.11
N LYS A 11 -5.80 14.65 12.66
CA LYS A 11 -5.53 14.87 11.22
C LYS A 11 -4.66 13.78 10.62
N MET A 12 -3.65 13.30 11.36
CA MET A 12 -2.81 12.19 10.91
C MET A 12 -3.61 10.87 10.82
N LYS A 13 -4.47 10.60 11.79
CA LYS A 13 -5.38 9.44 11.76
C LYS A 13 -6.38 9.54 10.62
N GLU A 14 -6.93 10.73 10.36
CA GLU A 14 -7.87 10.97 9.27
C GLU A 14 -7.27 10.60 7.91
N ILE A 15 -6.08 11.12 7.57
CA ILE A 15 -5.45 10.76 6.30
C ILE A 15 -5.06 9.28 6.23
N GLY A 16 -4.62 8.70 7.35
CA GLY A 16 -4.36 7.25 7.45
C GLY A 16 -5.61 6.42 7.16
N PHE A 17 -6.75 6.80 7.72
CA PHE A 17 -8.04 6.16 7.46
C PHE A 17 -8.47 6.30 5.99
N ILE A 18 -8.29 7.48 5.40
CA ILE A 18 -8.61 7.74 3.98
C ILE A 18 -7.77 6.83 3.07
N CYS A 19 -6.45 6.80 3.25
CA CYS A 19 -5.56 5.95 2.46
C CYS A 19 -5.92 4.46 2.60
N ALA A 20 -6.17 3.97 3.82
CA ALA A 20 -6.57 2.60 4.07
C ALA A 20 -7.92 2.26 3.40
N THR A 21 -8.90 3.18 3.47
CA THR A 21 -10.20 3.01 2.82
C THR A 21 -10.06 2.90 1.30
N ILE A 22 -9.26 3.78 0.68
CA ILE A 22 -9.00 3.75 -0.76
C ILE A 22 -8.35 2.42 -1.15
N ARG A 23 -7.30 2.00 -0.44
CA ARG A 23 -6.61 0.73 -0.66
C ARG A 23 -7.57 -0.46 -0.60
N ASP A 24 -8.42 -0.51 0.40
CA ASP A 24 -9.35 -1.62 0.61
C ASP A 24 -10.46 -1.66 -0.44
N GLU A 25 -10.98 -0.50 -0.88
CA GLU A 25 -11.94 -0.43 -1.98
C GLU A 25 -11.31 -0.84 -3.31
N MET A 26 -10.08 -0.43 -3.59
CA MET A 26 -9.34 -0.90 -4.77
C MET A 26 -9.12 -2.41 -4.72
N LYS A 27 -8.71 -2.97 -3.56
CA LYS A 27 -8.52 -4.42 -3.38
C LYS A 27 -9.80 -5.19 -3.67
N LYS A 28 -10.97 -4.75 -3.17
CA LYS A 28 -12.27 -5.38 -3.44
C LYS A 28 -12.64 -5.43 -4.92
N LYS A 29 -12.17 -4.48 -5.71
CA LYS A 29 -12.43 -4.37 -7.15
C LYS A 29 -11.35 -5.00 -8.03
N ALA A 30 -10.24 -5.44 -7.44
CA ALA A 30 -9.14 -6.07 -8.14
C ALA A 30 -9.46 -7.54 -8.46
N VAL A 31 -10.24 -7.74 -9.53
CA VAL A 31 -10.64 -9.05 -10.03
C VAL A 31 -10.12 -9.27 -11.47
N PRO A 32 -10.00 -10.52 -11.96
CA PRO A 32 -9.60 -10.78 -13.34
C PRO A 32 -10.47 -10.02 -14.33
N GLY A 33 -9.84 -9.43 -15.36
CA GLY A 33 -10.48 -8.62 -16.40
C GLY A 33 -10.48 -7.12 -16.15
N VAL A 34 -10.22 -6.65 -14.93
CA VAL A 34 -10.09 -5.23 -14.60
C VAL A 34 -8.68 -4.74 -14.93
N SER A 35 -8.56 -3.55 -15.50
CA SER A 35 -7.25 -2.92 -15.75
C SER A 35 -6.72 -2.20 -14.49
N THR A 36 -5.40 -2.07 -14.40
CA THR A 36 -4.80 -1.28 -13.31
C THR A 36 -5.21 0.20 -13.38
N LYS A 37 -5.58 0.72 -14.57
CA LYS A 37 -6.11 2.09 -14.71
C LYS A 37 -7.52 2.24 -14.14
N GLU A 38 -8.38 1.24 -14.28
CA GLU A 38 -9.71 1.25 -13.66
C GLU A 38 -9.60 1.28 -12.13
N LEU A 39 -8.67 0.50 -11.55
CA LEU A 39 -8.39 0.56 -10.11
C LEU A 39 -7.88 1.95 -9.68
N ASP A 40 -6.97 2.55 -10.43
CA ASP A 40 -6.45 3.88 -10.18
C ASP A 40 -7.54 4.97 -10.23
N ASN A 41 -8.54 4.80 -11.10
CA ASN A 41 -9.68 5.71 -11.18
C ASN A 41 -10.57 5.65 -9.93
N ILE A 42 -10.70 4.48 -9.29
CA ILE A 42 -11.37 4.34 -7.99
C ILE A 42 -10.66 5.20 -6.93
N ALA A 43 -9.33 5.16 -6.91
CA ALA A 43 -8.55 5.99 -6.00
C ALA A 43 -8.78 7.48 -6.26
N LYS A 44 -8.78 7.91 -7.54
CA LYS A 44 -9.10 9.29 -7.93
C LYS A 44 -10.42 9.76 -7.33
N GLU A 45 -11.51 9.01 -7.58
CA GLU A 45 -12.85 9.35 -7.11
C GLU A 45 -12.93 9.44 -5.58
N LEU A 46 -12.24 8.53 -4.89
CA LEU A 46 -12.24 8.52 -3.43
C LEU A 46 -11.37 9.64 -2.84
N PHE A 47 -10.22 9.96 -3.42
CA PHE A 47 -9.44 11.13 -3.01
C PHE A 47 -10.26 12.42 -3.14
N GLU A 48 -10.95 12.60 -4.27
CA GLU A 48 -11.84 13.75 -4.50
C GLU A 48 -12.99 13.79 -3.47
N LYS A 49 -13.65 12.66 -3.23
CA LYS A 49 -14.75 12.53 -2.26
C LYS A 49 -14.33 12.91 -0.83
N TYR A 50 -13.13 12.52 -0.41
CA TYR A 50 -12.62 12.81 0.94
C TYR A 50 -11.90 14.17 1.05
N GLY A 51 -11.79 14.93 -0.04
CA GLY A 51 -11.05 16.20 -0.07
C GLY A 51 -9.55 16.01 0.21
N ALA A 52 -9.01 14.85 -0.14
CA ALA A 52 -7.60 14.52 -0.05
C ALA A 52 -6.94 14.53 -1.43
N LYS A 53 -5.62 14.49 -1.48
CA LYS A 53 -4.84 14.48 -2.72
C LYS A 53 -3.93 13.26 -2.76
N SER A 54 -3.66 12.76 -3.96
CA SER A 54 -2.61 11.77 -4.18
C SER A 54 -1.24 12.42 -3.92
N ALA A 55 -0.46 11.87 -2.99
CA ALA A 55 0.89 12.36 -2.72
C ALA A 55 1.85 12.08 -3.89
N PRO A 56 1.84 10.92 -4.57
CA PRO A 56 2.66 10.69 -5.76
C PRO A 56 2.50 11.75 -6.84
N ILE A 57 1.27 12.21 -7.12
CA ILE A 57 1.04 13.27 -8.10
C ILE A 57 1.60 14.60 -7.61
N THR A 58 1.33 14.99 -6.36
CA THR A 58 1.70 16.32 -5.86
C THR A 58 3.18 16.48 -5.58
N GLU A 59 3.87 15.39 -5.20
CA GLU A 59 5.29 15.44 -4.80
C GLU A 59 6.27 15.05 -5.91
N TYR A 60 5.82 14.23 -6.89
CA TYR A 60 6.71 13.59 -7.86
C TYR A 60 6.21 13.66 -9.31
N ASP A 61 5.10 14.34 -9.60
CA ASP A 61 4.45 14.34 -10.91
C ASP A 61 4.19 12.93 -11.46
N PHE A 62 3.89 11.97 -10.56
CA PHE A 62 3.63 10.58 -10.94
C PHE A 62 2.37 10.50 -11.81
N PRO A 63 2.38 9.68 -12.90
CA PRO A 63 1.30 9.63 -13.88
C PRO A 63 0.08 8.81 -13.46
N GLY A 64 -0.18 8.65 -12.16
CA GLY A 64 -1.30 7.92 -11.56
C GLY A 64 -1.59 8.41 -10.16
N TYR A 65 -2.75 8.08 -9.63
CA TYR A 65 -3.16 8.42 -8.26
C TYR A 65 -2.51 7.51 -7.22
N THR A 66 -2.15 6.30 -7.64
CA THR A 66 -1.60 5.22 -6.80
C THR A 66 -0.54 4.45 -7.56
N CYS A 67 0.33 3.73 -6.85
CA CYS A 67 1.23 2.77 -7.47
C CYS A 67 0.56 1.39 -7.49
N ILE A 68 0.53 0.75 -8.67
CA ILE A 68 -0.06 -0.57 -8.84
C ILE A 68 0.96 -1.46 -9.55
N SER A 69 1.61 -2.34 -8.78
CA SER A 69 2.69 -3.20 -9.27
C SER A 69 2.21 -4.63 -9.46
N LEU A 70 2.52 -5.20 -10.62
CA LEU A 70 2.11 -6.55 -11.03
C LEU A 70 3.32 -7.47 -11.14
N ASN A 71 3.23 -8.65 -10.54
CA ASN A 71 4.18 -9.76 -10.69
C ASN A 71 5.64 -9.33 -10.42
N TYR A 72 6.45 -9.17 -11.48
CA TYR A 72 7.88 -8.82 -11.40
C TYR A 72 8.15 -7.33 -11.15
N GLN A 73 7.13 -6.50 -11.04
CA GLN A 73 7.30 -5.09 -10.69
C GLN A 73 7.47 -4.97 -9.17
N ALA A 74 8.65 -4.63 -8.71
CA ALA A 74 8.96 -4.54 -7.28
C ALA A 74 8.19 -3.40 -6.59
N ALA A 75 8.09 -2.22 -7.23
CA ALA A 75 7.41 -1.02 -6.71
C ALA A 75 7.11 -0.03 -7.85
N HIS A 76 6.32 1.02 -7.51
CA HIS A 76 6.03 2.17 -8.37
C HIS A 76 5.45 1.79 -9.75
N GLY A 77 4.65 0.72 -9.81
CA GLY A 77 3.96 0.32 -11.03
C GLY A 77 3.01 1.41 -11.51
N ILE A 78 3.20 1.89 -12.75
CA ILE A 78 2.34 2.91 -13.36
C ILE A 78 1.03 2.26 -13.80
N PRO A 79 -0.14 2.79 -13.36
CA PRO A 79 -1.45 2.32 -13.81
C PRO A 79 -1.62 2.46 -15.32
N SER A 80 -2.18 1.43 -15.97
CA SER A 80 -2.34 1.39 -17.42
C SER A 80 -3.63 0.67 -17.82
N SER A 81 -4.30 1.16 -18.84
CA SER A 81 -5.47 0.51 -19.44
C SER A 81 -5.13 -0.79 -20.18
N THR A 82 -3.86 -1.01 -20.50
CA THR A 82 -3.39 -2.24 -21.16
C THR A 82 -2.92 -3.33 -20.21
N LYS A 83 -2.73 -3.00 -18.92
CA LYS A 83 -2.41 -3.97 -17.87
C LYS A 83 -3.70 -4.52 -17.27
N ILE A 84 -4.18 -5.63 -17.80
CA ILE A 84 -5.41 -6.30 -17.38
C ILE A 84 -5.06 -7.39 -16.40
N LEU A 85 -5.72 -7.39 -15.24
CA LEU A 85 -5.54 -8.39 -14.19
C LEU A 85 -6.01 -9.78 -14.65
N LYS A 86 -5.30 -10.81 -14.22
CA LYS A 86 -5.59 -12.21 -14.51
C LYS A 86 -5.59 -13.03 -13.22
N ASP A 87 -6.22 -14.21 -13.27
CA ASP A 87 -6.06 -15.20 -12.20
C ASP A 87 -4.58 -15.51 -11.96
N GLY A 88 -4.18 -15.58 -10.71
CA GLY A 88 -2.82 -15.86 -10.31
C GLY A 88 -1.85 -14.68 -10.35
N ASP A 89 -2.26 -13.48 -10.79
CA ASP A 89 -1.39 -12.31 -10.72
C ASP A 89 -1.09 -11.92 -9.27
N LEU A 90 0.19 -11.74 -8.96
CA LEU A 90 0.63 -11.10 -7.71
C LEU A 90 0.49 -9.59 -7.88
N LEU A 91 -0.39 -8.98 -7.10
CA LEU A 91 -0.69 -7.55 -7.17
C LEU A 91 -0.28 -6.85 -5.87
N ASN A 92 0.42 -5.73 -5.99
CA ASN A 92 0.62 -4.77 -4.92
C ASN A 92 -0.13 -3.48 -5.27
N ILE A 93 -0.95 -3.00 -4.34
CA ILE A 93 -1.61 -1.69 -4.37
C ILE A 93 -1.01 -0.85 -3.27
N ASP A 94 -0.48 0.31 -3.63
CA ASP A 94 0.20 1.24 -2.75
C ASP A 94 -0.44 2.63 -2.88
N VAL A 95 -1.00 3.13 -1.77
CA VAL A 95 -1.81 4.35 -1.68
C VAL A 95 -1.16 5.34 -0.73
N SER A 96 -0.59 6.40 -1.29
CA SER A 96 -0.05 7.53 -0.55
C SER A 96 -0.92 8.76 -0.74
N GLY A 97 -1.35 9.38 0.34
CA GLY A 97 -2.24 10.53 0.32
C GLY A 97 -1.80 11.69 1.19
N CYS A 98 -2.32 12.86 0.87
CA CYS A 98 -2.10 14.10 1.62
C CYS A 98 -3.43 14.83 1.84
N LYS A 99 -3.63 15.33 3.07
CA LYS A 99 -4.74 16.22 3.43
C LYS A 99 -4.26 17.21 4.49
N ASP A 100 -4.52 18.50 4.27
CA ASP A 100 -4.14 19.60 5.18
C ASP A 100 -2.65 19.60 5.60
N GLY A 101 -1.77 19.13 4.72
CA GLY A 101 -0.34 19.01 5.01
C GLY A 101 0.07 17.77 5.83
N TYR A 102 -0.86 16.85 6.11
CA TYR A 102 -0.60 15.54 6.73
C TYR A 102 -0.58 14.45 5.66
N TYR A 103 0.36 13.53 5.79
CA TYR A 103 0.62 12.46 4.82
C TYR A 103 0.44 11.10 5.47
N ALA A 104 -0.09 10.17 4.71
CA ALA A 104 -0.11 8.75 5.07
C ALA A 104 0.15 7.90 3.83
N ASP A 105 0.66 6.71 4.10
CA ASP A 105 1.05 5.73 3.09
C ASP A 105 0.69 4.34 3.58
N THR A 106 0.11 3.53 2.70
CA THR A 106 -0.27 2.15 3.02
C THR A 106 -0.33 1.27 1.78
N GLY A 107 0.26 0.08 1.86
CA GLY A 107 0.22 -0.90 0.79
C GLY A 107 -0.45 -2.20 1.19
N VAL A 108 -0.85 -2.99 0.19
CA VAL A 108 -1.31 -4.36 0.35
C VAL A 108 -0.89 -5.19 -0.84
N SER A 109 -0.38 -6.40 -0.58
CA SER A 109 -0.06 -7.39 -1.60
C SER A 109 -0.97 -8.60 -1.48
N PHE A 110 -1.43 -9.14 -2.60
CA PHE A 110 -2.30 -10.32 -2.64
C PHE A 110 -2.30 -10.96 -4.04
N VAL A 111 -2.81 -12.18 -4.12
CA VAL A 111 -3.00 -12.87 -5.40
C VAL A 111 -4.41 -12.59 -5.93
N VAL A 112 -4.52 -12.23 -7.20
CA VAL A 112 -5.79 -11.93 -7.88
C VAL A 112 -6.49 -13.22 -8.28
N GLY A 113 -7.78 -13.34 -7.98
CA GLY A 113 -8.61 -14.46 -8.41
C GLY A 113 -8.15 -15.81 -7.88
N LYS A 114 -7.96 -16.80 -8.75
CA LYS A 114 -7.50 -18.14 -8.37
C LYS A 114 -5.99 -18.15 -8.20
N VAL A 115 -5.55 -18.73 -7.10
CA VAL A 115 -4.12 -18.93 -6.82
C VAL A 115 -3.58 -20.03 -7.72
N ASP A 116 -2.53 -19.73 -8.45
CA ASP A 116 -1.82 -20.66 -9.35
C ASP A 116 -0.49 -21.14 -8.76
N ASP A 117 0.03 -20.43 -7.76
CA ASP A 117 1.30 -20.71 -7.08
C ASP A 117 1.20 -20.29 -5.60
N GLU A 118 1.22 -21.28 -4.69
CA GLU A 118 1.16 -21.07 -3.24
C GLU A 118 2.33 -20.20 -2.72
N MET A 119 3.44 -20.12 -3.45
CA MET A 119 4.58 -19.28 -3.08
C MET A 119 4.19 -17.79 -3.13
N LYS A 120 3.32 -17.37 -4.07
CA LYS A 120 2.84 -15.99 -4.17
C LYS A 120 2.02 -15.58 -2.94
N GLU A 121 1.11 -16.44 -2.46
CA GLU A 121 0.38 -16.21 -1.22
C GLU A 121 1.32 -16.16 -0.03
N LYS A 122 2.21 -17.15 0.09
CA LYS A 122 3.20 -17.20 1.17
C LYS A 122 4.05 -15.93 1.24
N VAL A 123 4.49 -15.39 0.12
CA VAL A 123 5.26 -14.12 0.09
C VAL A 123 4.43 -12.97 0.64
N CYS A 124 3.15 -12.87 0.28
CA CYS A 124 2.26 -11.83 0.81
C CYS A 124 2.06 -11.96 2.32
N GLU A 125 1.75 -13.16 2.80
CA GLU A 125 1.55 -13.45 4.22
C GLU A 125 2.81 -13.15 5.05
N VAL A 126 3.96 -13.64 4.60
CA VAL A 126 5.24 -13.41 5.31
C VAL A 126 5.64 -11.94 5.30
N ALA A 127 5.35 -11.20 4.22
CA ALA A 127 5.58 -9.75 4.18
C ALA A 127 4.73 -9.02 5.23
N GLU A 128 3.45 -9.36 5.35
CA GLU A 128 2.55 -8.80 6.36
C GLU A 128 2.99 -9.17 7.79
N GLU A 129 3.32 -10.44 8.04
CA GLU A 129 3.85 -10.88 9.33
C GLU A 129 5.13 -10.14 9.70
N ALA A 130 6.05 -9.98 8.75
CA ALA A 130 7.32 -9.28 8.96
C ALA A 130 7.10 -7.79 9.27
N PHE A 131 6.13 -7.14 8.60
CA PHE A 131 5.73 -5.77 8.90
C PHE A 131 5.23 -5.64 10.35
N PHE A 132 4.29 -6.47 10.77
CA PHE A 132 3.77 -6.43 12.14
C PHE A 132 4.82 -6.80 13.18
N GLU A 133 5.74 -7.70 12.86
CA GLU A 133 6.88 -7.98 13.74
C GLU A 133 7.78 -6.74 13.89
N GLY A 134 8.09 -6.05 12.79
CA GLY A 134 8.88 -4.82 12.81
C GLY A 134 8.25 -3.71 13.66
N ILE A 135 6.94 -3.50 13.54
CA ILE A 135 6.20 -2.46 14.29
C ILE A 135 6.27 -2.67 15.82
N LYS A 136 6.30 -3.91 16.31
CA LYS A 136 6.46 -4.18 17.75
C LYS A 136 7.71 -3.52 18.34
N HIS A 137 8.71 -3.25 17.52
CA HIS A 137 9.98 -2.65 17.88
C HIS A 137 10.06 -1.14 17.61
N ALA A 138 9.02 -0.55 17.01
CA ALA A 138 8.87 0.89 16.78
C ALA A 138 8.38 1.59 18.06
N ARG A 139 9.25 1.74 19.05
CA ARG A 139 8.92 2.31 20.38
C ARG A 139 9.86 3.46 20.73
N ALA A 140 9.37 4.39 21.55
CA ALA A 140 10.18 5.47 22.09
C ALA A 140 11.45 4.90 22.76
N GLY A 141 12.61 5.48 22.44
CA GLY A 141 13.91 5.02 22.93
C GLY A 141 14.54 3.87 22.16
N SER A 142 13.80 3.20 21.27
CA SER A 142 14.35 2.15 20.39
C SER A 142 15.12 2.77 19.23
N LYS A 143 16.20 2.10 18.81
CA LYS A 143 16.90 2.49 17.57
C LYS A 143 16.08 2.06 16.36
N ILE A 144 15.94 2.92 15.36
CA ILE A 144 15.19 2.67 14.12
C ILE A 144 15.62 1.36 13.41
N ASN A 145 16.91 1.04 13.46
CA ASN A 145 17.42 -0.19 12.84
C ASN A 145 16.86 -1.49 13.45
N GLN A 146 16.26 -1.44 14.66
CA GLN A 146 15.61 -2.62 15.24
C GLN A 146 14.40 -3.06 14.40
N ILE A 147 13.68 -2.13 13.80
CA ILE A 147 12.55 -2.44 12.89
C ILE A 147 13.05 -3.32 11.75
N GLY A 148 14.01 -2.86 10.97
CA GLY A 148 14.57 -3.61 9.83
C GLY A 148 15.23 -4.93 10.24
N LYS A 149 15.90 -4.98 11.42
CA LYS A 149 16.51 -6.20 11.93
C LYS A 149 15.45 -7.31 12.17
N HIS A 150 14.31 -6.96 12.76
CA HIS A 150 13.27 -7.94 13.07
C HIS A 150 12.48 -8.34 11.83
N ILE A 151 12.22 -7.42 10.89
CA ILE A 151 11.67 -7.74 9.56
C ILE A 151 12.57 -8.76 8.86
N HIS A 152 13.86 -8.48 8.75
CA HIS A 152 14.82 -9.38 8.09
C HIS A 152 14.90 -10.76 8.75
N LYS A 153 14.90 -10.80 10.10
CA LYS A 153 14.87 -12.07 10.84
C LYS A 153 13.64 -12.88 10.49
N LYS A 154 12.45 -12.25 10.51
CA LYS A 154 11.19 -12.91 10.21
C LYS A 154 11.17 -13.50 8.80
N ILE A 155 11.61 -12.75 7.80
CA ILE A 155 11.71 -13.22 6.40
C ILE A 155 12.63 -14.44 6.29
N LYS A 156 13.82 -14.40 6.92
CA LYS A 156 14.75 -15.53 6.93
C LYS A 156 14.19 -16.81 7.59
N GLU A 157 13.37 -16.70 8.62
CA GLU A 157 12.71 -17.83 9.27
C GLU A 157 11.85 -18.63 8.27
N HIS A 158 11.27 -17.94 7.28
CA HIS A 158 10.46 -18.52 6.21
C HIS A 158 11.27 -18.94 4.97
N LYS A 159 12.61 -18.77 5.00
CA LYS A 159 13.51 -19.07 3.87
C LYS A 159 13.19 -18.28 2.59
N LEU A 160 12.78 -17.02 2.76
CA LEU A 160 12.54 -16.03 1.72
C LEU A 160 13.65 -14.98 1.72
#